data_da40492d9f8eb9fb3b2564fe8271f09c
#
_entry.id   da40492d9f8eb9fb3b2564fe8271f09c
#
_cell.length_a   1.000
_cell.length_b   1.000
_cell.length_c   1.000
_cell.angle_alpha   90.00
_cell.angle_beta   90.00
_cell.angle_gamma   90.00
#
_symmetry.space_group_name_H-M   'P 1'
#
loop_
_entity.id
_entity.type
_entity.pdbx_description
1 polymer ?
#
loop_
_entity_poly.entity_id
_entity_poly.type
_entity_poly.pdbx_seq_one_letter_code
_entity_poly.pdbx_strand_id
1 'polypeptide(L)'
;NEKAYNAVNPTELFKKENQKVFDLENEIAKQVILLGRFTKQMIRRGLKDFPHLANEEFTYLYRLMDEETLTKMQLVERNAHEKQTGIEIIKRMVKNNLVEEFPDENDKRTTRLKLTDLGKKTFLESINDVTVTSRVLSAKLEDEEKENLLKLLRKLNEFHFHIYQEYKTAEIDEINSLI
;
A
#
# COMPACT_ATOMS: atom_id res chain seq x y z
N ASN A 1 -15.85 14.78 -29.21
CA ASN A 1 -15.57 14.39 -27.80
C ASN A 1 -15.09 15.56 -26.92
N GLU A 2 -15.68 16.74 -27.16
CA GLU A 2 -15.42 17.96 -26.35
C GLU A 2 -15.97 17.90 -24.92
N LYS A 3 -16.88 16.98 -24.62
CA LYS A 3 -17.47 16.86 -23.26
C LYS A 3 -16.52 16.30 -22.18
N ALA A 4 -15.39 15.71 -22.57
CA ALA A 4 -14.42 15.17 -21.61
C ALA A 4 -13.42 16.22 -21.09
N TYR A 5 -13.34 17.38 -21.73
CA TYR A 5 -12.34 18.42 -21.42
C TYR A 5 -12.76 19.41 -20.32
N ASN A 6 -14.01 19.37 -19.88
CA ASN A 6 -14.52 20.26 -18.82
C ASN A 6 -14.45 19.62 -17.43
N ALA A 7 -13.84 18.44 -17.28
CA ALA A 7 -13.54 17.94 -15.95
C ALA A 7 -12.37 18.77 -15.37
N VAL A 8 -12.62 19.45 -14.27
CA VAL A 8 -11.59 20.18 -13.52
C VAL A 8 -10.40 19.23 -13.30
N ASN A 9 -9.23 19.61 -13.81
CA ASN A 9 -8.02 18.84 -13.56
C ASN A 9 -7.74 18.85 -12.04
N PRO A 10 -7.80 17.71 -11.35
CA PRO A 10 -7.63 17.68 -9.90
C PRO A 10 -6.22 18.09 -9.45
N THR A 11 -5.23 18.19 -10.35
CA THR A 11 -3.90 18.69 -10.05
C THR A 11 -3.83 20.23 -10.03
N GLU A 12 -4.83 20.94 -10.61
CA GLU A 12 -4.90 22.40 -10.68
C GLU A 12 -5.96 22.99 -9.71
N LEU A 13 -6.14 22.35 -8.55
CA LEU A 13 -7.26 22.64 -7.65
C LEU A 13 -7.23 24.00 -6.97
N PHE A 14 -6.13 24.76 -7.07
CA PHE A 14 -6.07 26.09 -6.46
C PHE A 14 -5.83 27.16 -7.51
N LYS A 15 -6.77 28.11 -7.61
CA LYS A 15 -6.51 29.38 -8.27
C LYS A 15 -5.35 30.10 -7.55
N LYS A 16 -4.52 30.79 -8.31
CA LYS A 16 -3.35 31.53 -7.77
C LYS A 16 -3.66 32.42 -6.55
N GLU A 17 -4.90 32.88 -6.42
CA GLU A 17 -5.37 33.67 -5.29
C GLU A 17 -5.40 32.91 -3.96
N ASN A 18 -5.53 31.58 -4.00
CA ASN A 18 -5.56 30.71 -2.82
C ASN A 18 -4.19 30.12 -2.47
N GLN A 19 -3.18 30.29 -3.31
CA GLN A 19 -1.82 29.73 -3.08
C GLN A 19 -1.12 30.30 -1.83
N LYS A 20 -1.57 31.46 -1.33
CA LYS A 20 -1.02 32.05 -0.10
C LYS A 20 -1.44 31.32 1.18
N VAL A 21 -2.43 30.44 1.11
CA VAL A 21 -2.95 29.67 2.25
C VAL A 21 -2.31 28.31 2.37
N PHE A 22 -1.68 27.80 1.29
CA PHE A 22 -1.09 26.47 1.24
C PHE A 22 0.39 26.56 0.87
N ASP A 23 1.21 26.08 1.76
CA ASP A 23 2.64 25.93 1.59
C ASP A 23 2.97 24.64 0.78
N LEU A 24 4.26 24.39 0.61
CA LEU A 24 4.77 23.24 -0.15
C LEU A 24 4.32 21.90 0.46
N GLU A 25 4.29 21.81 1.79
CA GLU A 25 3.93 20.59 2.52
C GLU A 25 2.47 20.21 2.26
N ASN A 26 1.56 21.20 2.24
CA ASN A 26 0.16 20.95 1.90
C ASN A 26 -0.01 20.48 0.44
N GLU A 27 0.76 21.04 -0.48
CA GLU A 27 0.72 20.61 -1.89
C GLU A 27 1.25 19.17 -2.04
N ILE A 28 2.35 18.81 -1.37
CA ILE A 28 2.88 17.45 -1.34
C ILE A 28 1.83 16.49 -0.78
N ALA A 29 1.21 16.80 0.36
CA ALA A 29 0.19 15.96 0.98
C ALA A 29 -1.00 15.72 0.04
N LYS A 30 -1.47 16.77 -0.63
CA LYS A 30 -2.55 16.68 -1.63
C LYS A 30 -2.19 15.74 -2.78
N GLN A 31 -0.97 15.86 -3.33
CA GLN A 31 -0.51 15.01 -4.43
C GLN A 31 -0.36 13.55 -4.00
N VAL A 32 0.15 13.29 -2.80
CA VAL A 32 0.26 11.92 -2.24
C VAL A 32 -1.14 11.28 -2.10
N ILE A 33 -2.11 12.00 -1.56
CA ILE A 33 -3.50 11.51 -1.42
C ILE A 33 -4.10 11.18 -2.78
N LEU A 34 -3.94 12.08 -3.75
CA LEU A 34 -4.49 11.91 -5.10
C LEU A 34 -3.85 10.72 -5.82
N LEU A 35 -2.52 10.65 -5.77
CA LEU A 35 -1.76 9.54 -6.36
C LEU A 35 -2.15 8.20 -5.73
N GLY A 36 -2.35 8.16 -4.41
CA GLY A 36 -2.83 6.95 -3.71
C GLY A 36 -4.19 6.47 -4.21
N ARG A 37 -5.11 7.39 -4.54
CA ARG A 37 -6.41 7.04 -5.15
C ARG A 37 -6.24 6.45 -6.55
N PHE A 38 -5.39 7.03 -7.39
CA PHE A 38 -5.09 6.50 -8.72
C PHE A 38 -4.39 5.14 -8.63
N THR A 39 -3.46 4.98 -7.71
CA THR A 39 -2.78 3.71 -7.46
C THR A 39 -3.78 2.58 -7.18
N LYS A 40 -4.73 2.79 -6.27
CA LYS A 40 -5.78 1.79 -5.97
C LYS A 40 -6.64 1.47 -7.19
N GLN A 41 -6.97 2.47 -8.02
CA GLN A 41 -7.74 2.23 -9.25
C GLN A 41 -6.93 1.42 -10.28
N MET A 42 -5.65 1.71 -10.44
CA MET A 42 -4.78 0.99 -11.39
C MET A 42 -4.54 -0.45 -10.95
N ILE A 43 -4.32 -0.69 -9.66
CA ILE A 43 -4.17 -2.04 -9.10
C ILE A 43 -5.42 -2.88 -9.39
N ARG A 44 -6.62 -2.36 -9.15
CA ARG A 44 -7.87 -3.07 -9.46
C ARG A 44 -8.03 -3.37 -10.96
N ARG A 45 -7.59 -2.48 -11.84
CA ARG A 45 -7.61 -2.71 -13.30
C ARG A 45 -6.57 -3.74 -13.72
N GLY A 46 -5.36 -3.64 -13.18
CA GLY A 46 -4.27 -4.57 -13.49
C GLY A 46 -4.55 -5.98 -13.01
N LEU A 47 -5.11 -6.12 -11.82
CA LEU A 47 -5.45 -7.42 -11.21
C LEU A 47 -6.90 -7.86 -11.49
N LYS A 48 -7.51 -7.45 -12.60
CA LYS A 48 -8.88 -7.82 -12.96
C LYS A 48 -9.11 -9.34 -13.06
N ASP A 49 -8.10 -10.08 -13.47
CA ASP A 49 -8.11 -11.53 -13.62
C ASP A 49 -7.74 -12.25 -12.29
N PHE A 50 -7.33 -11.49 -11.28
CA PHE A 50 -7.03 -11.92 -9.91
C PHE A 50 -7.85 -11.13 -8.87
N PRO A 51 -9.19 -11.20 -8.90
CA PRO A 51 -10.05 -10.33 -8.08
C PRO A 51 -9.82 -10.50 -6.58
N HIS A 52 -9.31 -11.66 -6.14
CA HIS A 52 -8.98 -11.93 -4.74
C HIS A 52 -7.65 -11.29 -4.27
N LEU A 53 -6.91 -10.64 -5.17
CA LEU A 53 -5.66 -9.93 -4.86
C LEU A 53 -5.80 -8.40 -4.94
N ALA A 54 -6.90 -7.90 -5.48
CA ALA A 54 -7.02 -6.51 -5.91
C ALA A 54 -7.21 -5.48 -4.78
N ASN A 55 -7.43 -5.94 -3.54
CA ASN A 55 -7.71 -5.06 -2.40
C ASN A 55 -6.69 -5.23 -1.27
N GLU A 56 -5.41 -5.10 -1.57
CA GLU A 56 -4.28 -5.20 -0.64
C GLU A 56 -3.76 -6.64 -0.40
N GLU A 57 -4.50 -7.70 -0.77
CA GLU A 57 -4.09 -9.09 -0.54
C GLU A 57 -2.74 -9.40 -1.20
N PHE A 58 -2.44 -8.79 -2.38
CA PHE A 58 -1.17 -8.98 -3.06
C PHE A 58 0.03 -8.63 -2.18
N THR A 59 -0.04 -7.51 -1.44
CA THR A 59 1.07 -7.07 -0.56
C THR A 59 1.28 -8.03 0.60
N TYR A 60 0.22 -8.64 1.10
CA TYR A 60 0.27 -9.66 2.15
C TYR A 60 0.91 -10.97 1.66
N LEU A 61 0.51 -11.44 0.46
CA LEU A 61 1.13 -12.61 -0.15
C LEU A 61 2.63 -12.37 -0.41
N TYR A 62 2.98 -11.17 -0.89
CA TYR A 62 4.38 -10.77 -1.11
C TYR A 62 5.21 -10.96 0.17
N ARG A 63 4.72 -10.48 1.33
CA ARG A 63 5.41 -10.64 2.62
C ARG A 63 5.58 -12.10 3.03
N LEU A 64 4.60 -12.95 2.72
CA LEU A 64 4.68 -14.40 3.00
C LEU A 64 5.52 -15.17 1.96
N MET A 65 5.84 -14.58 0.81
CA MET A 65 6.85 -15.13 -0.12
C MET A 65 8.26 -14.87 0.38
N ASP A 66 8.50 -13.72 1.02
CA ASP A 66 9.81 -13.37 1.60
C ASP A 66 10.09 -14.18 2.88
N GLU A 67 9.05 -14.48 3.65
CA GLU A 67 9.13 -15.17 4.93
C GLU A 67 8.28 -16.42 4.90
N GLU A 68 8.85 -17.55 5.24
CA GLU A 68 8.14 -18.83 5.19
C GLU A 68 6.86 -18.81 6.03
N THR A 69 6.90 -18.20 7.22
CA THR A 69 5.74 -18.04 8.11
C THR A 69 5.79 -16.74 8.88
N LEU A 70 4.62 -16.14 9.13
CA LEU A 70 4.46 -14.95 9.98
C LEU A 70 3.27 -15.13 10.92
N THR A 71 3.32 -14.52 12.10
CA THR A 71 2.10 -14.38 12.92
C THR A 71 1.14 -13.38 12.25
N LYS A 72 -0.14 -13.43 12.61
CA LYS A 72 -1.14 -12.47 12.10
C LYS A 72 -0.69 -11.02 12.36
N MET A 73 -0.19 -10.74 13.55
CA MET A 73 0.23 -9.39 13.92
C MET A 73 1.48 -8.96 13.15
N GLN A 74 2.49 -9.82 13.02
CA GLN A 74 3.67 -9.53 12.20
C GLN A 74 3.29 -9.20 10.76
N LEU A 75 2.35 -9.95 10.17
CA LEU A 75 1.92 -9.71 8.79
C LEU A 75 1.17 -8.38 8.65
N VAL A 76 0.32 -8.02 9.62
CA VAL A 76 -0.37 -6.72 9.67
C VAL A 76 0.63 -5.58 9.81
N GLU A 77 1.57 -5.68 10.73
CA GLU A 77 2.59 -4.66 11.00
C GLU A 77 3.52 -4.42 9.81
N ARG A 78 3.94 -5.49 9.12
CA ARG A 78 4.76 -5.38 7.90
C ARG A 78 4.06 -4.69 6.73
N ASN A 79 2.73 -4.64 6.75
CA ASN A 79 1.93 -3.90 5.77
C ASN A 79 1.48 -2.52 6.30
N ALA A 80 1.93 -2.11 7.48
CA ALA A 80 1.58 -0.84 8.12
C ALA A 80 0.06 -0.59 8.19
N HIS A 81 -0.73 -1.65 8.37
CA HIS A 81 -2.18 -1.54 8.52
C HIS A 81 -2.59 -1.45 10.00
N GLU A 82 -3.71 -0.77 10.23
CA GLU A 82 -4.43 -0.89 11.49
C GLU A 82 -4.84 -2.34 11.73
N LYS A 83 -4.77 -2.80 12.98
CA LYS A 83 -5.03 -4.19 13.37
C LYS A 83 -6.33 -4.74 12.79
N GLN A 84 -7.43 -3.98 12.91
CA GLN A 84 -8.73 -4.42 12.43
C GLN A 84 -8.75 -4.62 10.92
N THR A 85 -8.24 -3.65 10.17
CA THR A 85 -8.11 -3.71 8.70
C THR A 85 -7.29 -4.91 8.27
N GLY A 86 -6.11 -5.10 8.89
CA GLY A 86 -5.23 -6.20 8.55
C GLY A 86 -5.84 -7.57 8.82
N ILE A 87 -6.52 -7.74 9.95
CA ILE A 87 -7.21 -9.00 10.29
C ILE A 87 -8.34 -9.31 9.28
N GLU A 88 -9.09 -8.30 8.80
CA GLU A 88 -10.11 -8.52 7.77
C GLU A 88 -9.51 -8.94 6.43
N ILE A 89 -8.35 -8.40 6.04
CA ILE A 89 -7.61 -8.86 4.86
C ILE A 89 -7.21 -10.32 5.03
N ILE A 90 -6.61 -10.69 6.16
CA ILE A 90 -6.19 -12.06 6.46
C ILE A 90 -7.38 -13.03 6.39
N LYS A 91 -8.53 -12.68 6.98
CA LYS A 91 -9.76 -13.51 6.91
C LYS A 91 -10.19 -13.77 5.45
N ARG A 92 -10.12 -12.76 4.58
CA ARG A 92 -10.45 -12.96 3.16
C ARG A 92 -9.45 -13.89 2.47
N MET A 93 -8.15 -13.77 2.78
CA MET A 93 -7.12 -14.64 2.23
C MET A 93 -7.31 -16.10 2.67
N VAL A 94 -7.64 -16.33 3.94
CA VAL A 94 -7.97 -17.67 4.45
C VAL A 94 -9.23 -18.22 3.77
N LYS A 95 -10.29 -17.41 3.68
CA LYS A 95 -11.54 -17.78 3.00
C LYS A 95 -11.33 -18.17 1.54
N ASN A 96 -10.40 -17.50 0.86
CA ASN A 96 -10.06 -17.77 -0.54
C ASN A 96 -8.97 -18.85 -0.69
N ASN A 97 -8.60 -19.53 0.41
CA ASN A 97 -7.56 -20.56 0.42
C ASN A 97 -6.20 -20.12 -0.13
N LEU A 98 -5.87 -18.85 0.02
CA LEU A 98 -4.56 -18.31 -0.38
C LEU A 98 -3.50 -18.49 0.72
N VAL A 99 -3.95 -18.48 1.97
CA VAL A 99 -3.13 -18.74 3.16
C VAL A 99 -3.83 -19.72 4.07
N GLU A 100 -3.05 -20.44 4.85
CA GLU A 100 -3.54 -21.31 5.92
C GLU A 100 -3.00 -20.86 7.27
N GLU A 101 -3.81 -21.14 8.30
CA GLU A 101 -3.52 -20.84 9.69
C GLU A 101 -3.09 -22.11 10.42
N PHE A 102 -2.08 -21.99 11.29
CA PHE A 102 -1.67 -23.08 12.16
C PHE A 102 -1.17 -22.55 13.50
N PRO A 103 -1.20 -23.33 14.59
CA PRO A 103 -0.69 -22.93 15.90
C PRO A 103 0.83 -22.67 15.85
N ASP A 104 1.31 -21.66 16.55
CA ASP A 104 2.73 -21.48 16.79
C ASP A 104 3.28 -22.62 17.69
N GLU A 105 4.46 -23.13 17.39
CA GLU A 105 5.05 -24.24 18.13
C GLU A 105 5.47 -23.85 19.56
N ASN A 106 5.86 -22.57 19.74
CA ASN A 106 6.37 -22.06 21.00
C ASN A 106 5.27 -21.40 21.87
N ASP A 107 4.21 -20.90 21.23
CA ASP A 107 3.06 -20.29 21.92
C ASP A 107 1.74 -20.69 21.26
N LYS A 108 1.08 -21.68 21.83
CA LYS A 108 -0.21 -22.22 21.35
C LYS A 108 -1.34 -21.19 21.30
N ARG A 109 -1.18 -20.01 21.93
CA ARG A 109 -2.15 -18.90 21.87
C ARG A 109 -1.97 -18.08 20.58
N THR A 110 -0.82 -18.22 19.95
CA THR A 110 -0.44 -17.49 18.74
C THR A 110 -0.73 -18.33 17.50
N THR A 111 -1.32 -17.70 16.50
CA THR A 111 -1.59 -18.30 15.20
C THR A 111 -0.60 -17.76 14.19
N ARG A 112 0.03 -18.66 13.45
CA ARG A 112 0.90 -18.35 12.31
C ARG A 112 0.16 -18.58 10.99
N LEU A 113 0.69 -17.94 9.97
CA LEU A 113 0.19 -17.97 8.60
C LEU A 113 1.31 -18.44 7.68
N LYS A 114 0.97 -19.21 6.67
CA LYS A 114 1.82 -19.51 5.52
C LYS A 114 1.00 -19.54 4.24
N LEU A 115 1.66 -19.43 3.12
CA LEU A 115 1.02 -19.58 1.82
C LEU A 115 0.59 -21.03 1.60
N THR A 116 -0.59 -21.19 1.02
CA THR A 116 -0.97 -22.46 0.39
C THR A 116 -0.31 -22.60 -0.97
N ASP A 117 -0.34 -23.79 -1.57
CA ASP A 117 0.11 -23.98 -2.96
C ASP A 117 -0.70 -23.11 -3.94
N LEU A 118 -2.02 -22.96 -3.69
CA LEU A 118 -2.86 -22.05 -4.46
C LEU A 118 -2.41 -20.59 -4.29
N GLY A 119 -2.11 -20.17 -3.06
CA GLY A 119 -1.62 -18.81 -2.78
C GLY A 119 -0.32 -18.49 -3.50
N LYS A 120 0.65 -19.42 -3.43
CA LYS A 120 1.94 -19.31 -4.15
C LYS A 120 1.73 -19.22 -5.66
N LYS A 121 0.92 -20.13 -6.22
CA LYS A 121 0.61 -20.15 -7.65
C LYS A 121 -0.05 -18.85 -8.09
N THR A 122 -1.12 -18.42 -7.39
CA THR A 122 -1.87 -17.20 -7.70
C THR A 122 -0.97 -15.96 -7.65
N PHE A 123 -0.09 -15.87 -6.64
CA PHE A 123 0.89 -14.78 -6.53
C PHE A 123 1.81 -14.76 -7.75
N LEU A 124 2.44 -15.88 -8.08
CA LEU A 124 3.40 -15.97 -9.19
C LEU A 124 2.77 -15.66 -10.55
N GLU A 125 1.55 -16.14 -10.78
CA GLU A 125 0.80 -15.87 -12.02
C GLU A 125 0.43 -14.39 -12.14
N SER A 126 0.19 -13.68 -11.04
CA SER A 126 -0.18 -12.26 -11.03
C SER A 126 1.00 -11.29 -11.19
N ILE A 127 2.25 -11.73 -11.04
CA ILE A 127 3.43 -10.86 -11.04
C ILE A 127 3.55 -10.01 -12.32
N ASN A 128 3.26 -10.60 -13.48
CA ASN A 128 3.34 -9.87 -14.74
C ASN A 128 2.35 -8.69 -14.76
N ASP A 129 1.12 -8.90 -14.31
CA ASP A 129 0.08 -7.87 -14.30
C ASP A 129 0.39 -6.77 -13.28
N VAL A 130 0.94 -7.14 -12.13
CA VAL A 130 1.47 -6.19 -11.14
C VAL A 130 2.61 -5.36 -11.74
N THR A 131 3.53 -6.00 -12.46
CA THR A 131 4.66 -5.31 -13.10
C THR A 131 4.18 -4.31 -14.16
N VAL A 132 3.22 -4.70 -15.00
CA VAL A 132 2.61 -3.81 -16.00
C VAL A 132 1.92 -2.63 -15.31
N THR A 133 1.15 -2.90 -14.26
CA THR A 133 0.48 -1.86 -13.46
C THR A 133 1.48 -0.88 -12.85
N SER A 134 2.59 -1.37 -12.31
CA SER A 134 3.66 -0.53 -11.74
C SER A 134 4.31 0.37 -12.79
N ARG A 135 4.52 -0.14 -14.01
CA ARG A 135 5.01 0.68 -15.14
C ARG A 135 4.03 1.79 -15.50
N VAL A 136 2.73 1.51 -15.48
CA VAL A 136 1.69 2.52 -15.73
C VAL A 136 1.70 3.60 -14.64
N LEU A 137 1.87 3.23 -13.38
CA LEU A 137 1.93 4.17 -12.25
C LEU A 137 3.10 5.13 -12.33
N SER A 138 4.24 4.68 -12.83
CA SER A 138 5.44 5.50 -13.03
C SER A 138 5.63 6.00 -14.46
N ALA A 139 4.61 5.84 -15.33
CA ALA A 139 4.65 6.32 -16.70
C ALA A 139 4.85 7.85 -16.75
N LYS A 140 5.54 8.33 -17.79
CA LYS A 140 5.92 9.73 -17.98
C LYS A 140 7.07 10.24 -17.12
N LEU A 141 7.63 9.41 -16.24
CA LEU A 141 8.89 9.72 -15.57
C LEU A 141 10.06 9.13 -16.36
N GLU A 142 11.10 9.91 -16.54
CA GLU A 142 12.40 9.42 -17.01
C GLU A 142 13.07 8.57 -15.93
N ASP A 143 14.08 7.79 -16.28
CA ASP A 143 14.69 6.84 -15.33
C ASP A 143 15.34 7.54 -14.14
N GLU A 144 16.01 8.69 -14.34
CA GLU A 144 16.57 9.51 -13.27
C GLU A 144 15.46 10.04 -12.33
N GLU A 145 14.31 10.46 -12.87
CA GLU A 145 13.17 10.93 -12.09
C GLU A 145 12.56 9.79 -11.26
N LYS A 146 12.48 8.56 -11.81
CA LYS A 146 12.04 7.37 -11.07
C LYS A 146 12.97 7.04 -9.91
N GLU A 147 14.29 7.10 -10.12
CA GLU A 147 15.29 6.86 -9.07
C GLU A 147 15.18 7.90 -7.95
N ASN A 148 15.07 9.18 -8.30
CA ASN A 148 14.89 10.25 -7.34
C ASN A 148 13.58 10.13 -6.56
N LEU A 149 12.46 9.84 -7.24
CA LEU A 149 11.18 9.60 -6.60
C LEU A 149 11.25 8.41 -5.63
N LEU A 150 11.86 7.29 -6.05
CA LEU A 150 12.02 6.11 -5.20
C LEU A 150 12.82 6.43 -3.93
N LYS A 151 13.91 7.20 -4.05
CA LYS A 151 14.73 7.64 -2.91
C LYS A 151 13.90 8.49 -1.93
N LEU A 152 13.11 9.44 -2.44
CA LEU A 152 12.25 10.30 -1.61
C LEU A 152 11.14 9.50 -0.93
N LEU A 153 10.48 8.60 -1.65
CA LEU A 153 9.44 7.73 -1.10
C LEU A 153 9.99 6.81 0.00
N ARG A 154 11.18 6.25 -0.17
CA ARG A 154 11.83 5.43 0.87
C ARG A 154 12.08 6.25 2.13
N LYS A 155 12.65 7.45 2.01
CA LYS A 155 12.88 8.35 3.15
C LYS A 155 11.59 8.68 3.92
N LEU A 156 10.50 8.97 3.20
CA LEU A 156 9.20 9.23 3.81
C LEU A 156 8.64 7.97 4.49
N ASN A 157 8.73 6.82 3.82
CA ASN A 157 8.23 5.56 4.37
C ASN A 157 9.00 5.12 5.63
N GLU A 158 10.32 5.31 5.69
CA GLU A 158 11.15 5.02 6.87
C GLU A 158 10.68 5.86 8.07
N PHE A 159 10.49 7.18 7.87
CA PHE A 159 9.97 8.07 8.91
C PHE A 159 8.57 7.64 9.37
N HIS A 160 7.63 7.44 8.46
CA HIS A 160 6.26 7.06 8.82
C HIS A 160 6.17 5.66 9.42
N PHE A 161 7.04 4.74 9.03
CA PHE A 161 7.09 3.41 9.62
C PHE A 161 7.60 3.47 11.07
N HIS A 162 8.57 4.34 11.36
CA HIS A 162 8.99 4.62 12.73
C HIS A 162 7.84 5.18 13.58
N ILE A 163 7.10 6.17 13.07
CA ILE A 163 5.90 6.70 13.74
C ILE A 163 4.88 5.59 13.99
N TYR A 164 4.61 4.78 12.99
CA TYR A 164 3.67 3.64 13.10
C TYR A 164 4.08 2.64 14.18
N GLN A 165 5.37 2.40 14.38
CA GLN A 165 5.86 1.45 15.40
C GLN A 165 5.89 2.04 16.79
N GLU A 166 6.47 3.23 16.97
CA GLU A 166 6.83 3.78 18.27
C GLU A 166 5.80 4.78 18.82
N TYR A 167 5.00 5.40 17.93
CA TYR A 167 4.10 6.51 18.28
C TYR A 167 2.63 6.20 17.94
N LYS A 168 2.20 4.94 18.13
CA LYS A 168 0.85 4.45 17.73
C LYS A 168 -0.32 5.25 18.30
N THR A 169 -0.15 5.87 19.45
CA THR A 169 -1.19 6.62 20.17
C THR A 169 -0.87 8.10 20.32
N ALA A 170 0.23 8.56 19.73
CA ALA A 170 0.66 9.94 19.84
C ALA A 170 -0.27 10.87 19.05
N GLU A 171 -0.55 12.03 19.63
CA GLU A 171 -1.26 13.09 18.94
C GLU A 171 -0.35 13.80 17.92
N ILE A 172 -0.96 14.49 16.95
CA ILE A 172 -0.20 15.11 15.85
C ILE A 172 0.83 16.15 16.32
N ASP A 173 0.55 16.86 17.41
CA ASP A 173 1.46 17.85 17.99
C ASP A 173 2.72 17.19 18.58
N GLU A 174 2.57 16.00 19.19
CA GLU A 174 3.68 15.20 19.67
C GLU A 174 4.55 14.73 18.51
N ILE A 175 3.93 14.19 17.45
CA ILE A 175 4.64 13.77 16.23
C ILE A 175 5.34 14.95 15.58
N ASN A 176 4.70 16.12 15.51
CA ASN A 176 5.28 17.34 14.95
C ASN A 176 6.54 17.80 15.71
N SER A 177 6.66 17.49 16.99
CA SER A 177 7.85 17.83 17.77
C SER A 177 9.09 16.97 17.42
N LEU A 178 8.93 15.92 16.59
CA LEU A 178 10.02 15.06 16.13
C LEU A 178 10.73 15.59 14.88
N ILE A 179 10.20 16.65 14.23
CA ILE A 179 10.71 17.20 12.96
C ILE A 179 11.29 18.66 13.13
#